data_ccf6e4db88ce6a998bcd411fc5afc35f
#
_entry.id   ccf6e4db88ce6a998bcd411fc5afc35f
#
_cell.length_a   1.000
_cell.length_b   1.000
_cell.length_c   1.000
_cell.angle_alpha   90.00
_cell.angle_beta   90.00
_cell.angle_gamma   90.00
#
_symmetry.space_group_name_H-M   'P 1'
#
loop_
_entity.id
_entity.type
_entity.pdbx_description
1 polymer ?
#
loop_
_entity_poly.entity_id
_entity_poly.type
_entity_poly.pdbx_seq_one_letter_code
_entity_poly.pdbx_strand_id
1 'polypeptide(L)'
;MPADSAPTPHTDGLTTGSLAAPADMPVAAFPEITVPDVVVSIPAETKSPIATYLEGHPVPGPARLAKAEREAIGAYYAERAFMPLWLNGDQWTAGARALIATLEKAGEDGLDAADYPIPIISVLPKADRAEALAEADLKLSALAVTYARDARGGRLNPRRISALMTPTLDLPTADDVLRRLADSADTGKALAGYNPPQPGYQALKAKLADIRAAHPTTPMVRVPQGPALKVGMRDPRVPLVRARFRLENNDATTYDERVAAAVATFQKENGLPADGILNRQTVAAMSPPSTQRLDETDILVNMERWRWLPAAFSNRYLIVNIPAYSMDLVNDGEVELTTRVIVGKPESPTPVFSHVMQHVIVNPYWNVPPSILRKEFLPALAKDPDYAARRGYEVIRRGKSISVRQPPGERNALGYIKFMFPNDHAVYLHDTPNRSLFNTERRAYSHGCVRVEQPFRLAEFVLGKDWPEQRMRKLIGKGERLIKLQEPLPIHLVYFTLSVDKTGAATTRNDIYGFDRRMKEALGLAG
;
A
#
# COMPACT_ATOMS: atom_id res chain seq x y z
N MET A 1 -39.47 -48.16 -6.71
CA MET A 1 -40.93 -48.02 -6.62
C MET A 1 -41.24 -47.33 -5.30
N PRO A 2 -42.23 -46.39 -5.23
CA PRO A 2 -42.87 -45.67 -6.33
C PRO A 2 -42.59 -44.16 -6.30
N ALA A 3 -42.90 -43.49 -7.41
CA ALA A 3 -43.03 -42.07 -7.60
C ALA A 3 -44.26 -41.50 -6.90
N ASP A 4 -44.25 -40.25 -6.50
CA ASP A 4 -45.48 -39.48 -6.30
C ASP A 4 -45.32 -38.03 -6.76
N SER A 5 -46.12 -37.69 -7.60
CA SER A 5 -46.82 -36.73 -8.39
C SER A 5 -46.99 -35.34 -7.76
N ALA A 6 -46.72 -34.32 -8.59
CA ALA A 6 -47.06 -32.93 -8.38
C ALA A 6 -48.55 -32.65 -8.63
N PRO A 7 -49.18 -31.69 -7.96
CA PRO A 7 -50.57 -31.28 -8.26
C PRO A 7 -50.61 -30.10 -9.26
N THR A 8 -51.57 -30.26 -10.21
CA THR A 8 -52.03 -29.28 -11.20
C THR A 8 -52.91 -28.18 -10.58
N PRO A 9 -52.94 -26.95 -11.10
CA PRO A 9 -53.82 -25.90 -10.63
C PRO A 9 -55.22 -25.97 -11.27
N HIS A 10 -56.23 -25.82 -10.46
CA HIS A 10 -57.64 -25.71 -10.85
C HIS A 10 -57.92 -24.32 -11.49
N THR A 11 -58.59 -24.36 -12.64
CA THR A 11 -59.24 -23.21 -13.29
C THR A 11 -60.70 -23.17 -12.85
N ASP A 12 -61.09 -22.16 -12.10
CA ASP A 12 -62.52 -21.86 -11.86
C ASP A 12 -63.00 -20.80 -12.85
N GLY A 13 -64.04 -21.20 -13.61
CA GLY A 13 -64.70 -20.34 -14.57
C GLY A 13 -65.64 -19.32 -13.90
N LEU A 14 -65.56 -18.08 -14.35
CA LEU A 14 -66.56 -17.05 -14.04
C LEU A 14 -67.46 -16.85 -15.24
N THR A 15 -68.73 -17.15 -15.04
CA THR A 15 -69.85 -16.96 -15.95
C THR A 15 -70.15 -15.46 -16.14
N THR A 16 -70.25 -15.06 -17.44
CA THR A 16 -70.72 -13.76 -17.85
C THR A 16 -72.23 -13.62 -17.65
N GLY A 17 -72.66 -12.84 -16.67
CA GLY A 17 -74.04 -12.39 -16.55
C GLY A 17 -74.27 -11.12 -17.37
N SER A 18 -75.14 -11.22 -18.40
CA SER A 18 -75.67 -10.11 -19.19
C SER A 18 -76.67 -9.32 -18.32
N LEU A 19 -76.40 -8.03 -18.10
CA LEU A 19 -77.39 -7.08 -17.56
C LEU A 19 -77.87 -6.13 -18.68
N ALA A 20 -79.20 -6.10 -18.84
CA ALA A 20 -79.94 -5.28 -19.77
C ALA A 20 -79.78 -3.79 -19.44
N ALA A 21 -79.75 -2.97 -20.50
CA ALA A 21 -79.68 -1.50 -20.44
C ALA A 21 -81.02 -0.92 -19.94
N PRO A 22 -81.03 0.10 -19.09
CA PRO A 22 -82.20 0.89 -18.83
C PRO A 22 -82.30 2.06 -19.81
N ALA A 23 -83.56 2.40 -20.12
CA ALA A 23 -84.03 3.34 -21.10
C ALA A 23 -83.64 4.81 -20.84
N ASP A 24 -83.67 5.57 -21.91
CA ASP A 24 -83.41 7.01 -22.12
C ASP A 24 -83.81 7.94 -20.95
N MET A 25 -82.83 8.68 -20.46
CA MET A 25 -83.07 9.95 -19.76
C MET A 25 -82.50 11.11 -20.59
N PRO A 26 -83.18 12.27 -20.65
CA PRO A 26 -82.74 13.40 -21.46
C PRO A 26 -81.46 14.00 -20.89
N VAL A 27 -80.43 14.15 -21.76
CA VAL A 27 -79.16 14.83 -21.47
C VAL A 27 -79.45 16.32 -21.35
N ALA A 28 -79.31 16.88 -20.14
CA ALA A 28 -79.29 18.33 -19.95
C ALA A 28 -77.96 18.85 -20.53
N ALA A 29 -78.04 19.81 -21.45
CA ALA A 29 -76.88 20.48 -22.04
C ALA A 29 -76.14 21.28 -20.94
N PHE A 30 -74.90 20.86 -20.63
CA PHE A 30 -74.01 21.65 -19.79
C PHE A 30 -73.49 22.84 -20.64
N PRO A 31 -73.37 24.06 -20.04
CA PRO A 31 -72.76 25.18 -20.74
C PRO A 31 -71.27 24.87 -21.06
N GLU A 32 -70.86 25.16 -22.27
CA GLU A 32 -69.42 25.13 -22.69
C GLU A 32 -68.62 26.07 -21.80
N ILE A 33 -67.83 25.44 -20.93
CA ILE A 33 -66.81 26.14 -20.17
C ILE A 33 -65.63 26.36 -21.15
N THR A 34 -65.50 27.53 -21.69
CA THR A 34 -64.33 28.01 -22.39
C THR A 34 -63.19 28.10 -21.34
N VAL A 35 -62.35 27.07 -21.26
CA VAL A 35 -61.11 27.12 -20.51
C VAL A 35 -60.17 28.06 -21.25
N PRO A 36 -59.73 29.18 -20.67
CA PRO A 36 -58.72 30.00 -21.33
C PRO A 36 -57.46 29.13 -21.54
N ASP A 37 -56.89 29.21 -22.75
CA ASP A 37 -55.58 28.63 -23.05
C ASP A 37 -54.53 29.25 -22.10
N VAL A 38 -54.34 28.65 -20.94
CA VAL A 38 -53.20 28.93 -20.10
C VAL A 38 -52.02 28.23 -20.77
N VAL A 39 -51.34 28.96 -21.61
CA VAL A 39 -50.00 28.58 -22.07
C VAL A 39 -49.11 28.56 -20.81
N VAL A 40 -49.05 27.39 -20.15
CA VAL A 40 -48.02 27.14 -19.17
C VAL A 40 -46.70 27.10 -19.96
N SER A 41 -46.01 28.22 -20.04
CA SER A 41 -44.63 28.22 -20.46
C SER A 41 -43.86 27.41 -19.44
N ILE A 42 -43.54 26.14 -19.77
CA ILE A 42 -42.56 25.34 -19.03
C ILE A 42 -41.26 26.16 -19.08
N PRO A 43 -40.74 26.63 -17.95
CA PRO A 43 -39.44 27.31 -17.94
C PRO A 43 -38.45 26.40 -18.65
N ALA A 44 -37.69 26.96 -19.60
CA ALA A 44 -36.59 26.25 -20.21
C ALA A 44 -35.77 25.65 -19.05
N GLU A 45 -35.59 24.34 -19.04
CA GLU A 45 -34.83 23.64 -17.99
C GLU A 45 -33.47 24.34 -17.85
N THR A 46 -33.31 25.09 -16.79
CA THR A 46 -32.06 25.78 -16.52
C THR A 46 -31.03 24.69 -16.24
N LYS A 47 -30.06 24.53 -17.14
CA LYS A 47 -28.98 23.54 -16.95
C LYS A 47 -28.39 23.66 -15.56
N SER A 48 -28.14 22.52 -14.93
CA SER A 48 -27.42 22.50 -13.64
C SER A 48 -26.07 23.22 -13.75
N PRO A 49 -25.68 24.03 -12.77
CA PRO A 49 -24.36 24.68 -12.76
C PRO A 49 -23.19 23.67 -12.92
N ILE A 50 -23.32 22.45 -12.39
CA ILE A 50 -22.34 21.39 -12.58
C ILE A 50 -22.30 20.93 -14.04
N ALA A 51 -23.43 20.75 -14.69
CA ALA A 51 -23.47 20.41 -16.12
C ALA A 51 -22.82 21.50 -16.97
N THR A 52 -23.13 22.78 -16.70
CA THR A 52 -22.54 23.93 -17.40
C THR A 52 -21.01 23.98 -17.20
N TYR A 53 -20.54 23.75 -15.97
CA TYR A 53 -19.08 23.70 -15.67
C TYR A 53 -18.39 22.61 -16.50
N LEU A 54 -18.93 21.40 -16.51
CA LEU A 54 -18.34 20.23 -17.18
C LEU A 54 -18.36 20.32 -18.73
N GLU A 55 -19.19 21.18 -19.32
CA GLU A 55 -19.15 21.46 -20.77
C GLU A 55 -17.85 22.20 -21.17
N GLY A 56 -17.33 23.06 -20.29
CA GLY A 56 -16.16 23.89 -20.55
C GLY A 56 -14.86 23.43 -19.87
N HIS A 57 -14.98 22.63 -18.82
CA HIS A 57 -13.85 22.31 -17.95
C HIS A 57 -13.80 20.82 -17.55
N PRO A 58 -12.62 20.23 -17.42
CA PRO A 58 -12.48 18.91 -16.80
C PRO A 58 -12.79 19.00 -15.30
N VAL A 59 -13.13 17.86 -14.69
CA VAL A 59 -13.26 17.77 -13.22
C VAL A 59 -11.99 18.28 -12.55
N PRO A 60 -12.09 19.29 -11.64
CA PRO A 60 -10.94 19.86 -10.96
C PRO A 60 -10.40 18.86 -9.93
N GLY A 61 -9.11 18.96 -9.58
CA GLY A 61 -8.52 18.07 -8.56
C GLY A 61 -6.99 18.01 -8.66
N PRO A 62 -6.34 17.25 -7.79
CA PRO A 62 -4.89 17.11 -7.77
C PRO A 62 -4.33 16.62 -9.11
N ALA A 63 -3.11 17.08 -9.47
CA ALA A 63 -2.47 16.73 -10.74
C ALA A 63 -2.25 15.20 -10.91
N ARG A 64 -2.10 14.46 -9.78
CA ARG A 64 -1.93 13.01 -9.79
C ARG A 64 -3.22 12.22 -10.06
N LEU A 65 -4.41 12.87 -9.97
CA LEU A 65 -5.67 12.23 -10.35
C LEU A 65 -5.69 12.06 -11.86
N ALA A 66 -5.72 10.82 -12.34
CA ALA A 66 -5.62 10.53 -13.76
C ALA A 66 -6.87 10.98 -14.53
N LYS A 67 -6.74 11.10 -15.85
CA LYS A 67 -7.83 11.52 -16.73
C LYS A 67 -9.05 10.60 -16.63
N ALA A 68 -8.81 9.29 -16.57
CA ALA A 68 -9.88 8.30 -16.47
C ALA A 68 -10.72 8.45 -15.19
N GLU A 69 -10.09 8.76 -14.05
CA GLU A 69 -10.81 9.02 -12.80
C GLU A 69 -11.63 10.31 -12.87
N ARG A 70 -11.10 11.37 -13.53
CA ARG A 70 -11.85 12.62 -13.74
C ARG A 70 -13.07 12.38 -14.61
N GLU A 71 -12.93 11.61 -15.68
CA GLU A 71 -14.03 11.23 -16.57
C GLU A 71 -15.09 10.40 -15.81
N ALA A 72 -14.66 9.45 -14.97
CA ALA A 72 -15.57 8.64 -14.16
C ALA A 72 -16.31 9.48 -13.11
N ILE A 73 -15.68 10.48 -12.50
CA ILE A 73 -16.36 11.43 -11.60
C ILE A 73 -17.43 12.21 -12.38
N GLY A 74 -17.09 12.73 -13.57
CA GLY A 74 -18.05 13.44 -14.43
C GLY A 74 -19.25 12.57 -14.82
N ALA A 75 -19.00 11.29 -15.16
CA ALA A 75 -20.04 10.32 -15.48
C ALA A 75 -20.95 10.04 -14.28
N TYR A 76 -20.40 9.91 -13.08
CA TYR A 76 -21.17 9.74 -11.85
C TYR A 76 -22.13 10.92 -11.60
N TYR A 77 -21.67 12.16 -11.85
CA TYR A 77 -22.55 13.32 -11.74
C TYR A 77 -23.63 13.34 -12.83
N ALA A 78 -23.32 12.91 -14.05
CA ALA A 78 -24.30 12.80 -15.13
C ALA A 78 -25.42 11.81 -14.79
N GLU A 79 -25.10 10.65 -14.20
CA GLU A 79 -26.10 9.67 -13.73
C GLU A 79 -27.06 10.24 -12.67
N ARG A 80 -26.62 11.22 -11.87
CA ARG A 80 -27.41 11.93 -10.86
C ARG A 80 -28.11 13.18 -11.42
N ALA A 81 -28.23 13.32 -12.73
CA ALA A 81 -28.75 14.55 -13.35
C ALA A 81 -27.99 15.81 -12.90
N PHE A 82 -26.68 15.69 -12.69
CA PHE A 82 -25.78 16.75 -12.21
C PHE A 82 -26.21 17.43 -10.90
N MET A 83 -26.88 16.69 -10.04
CA MET A 83 -27.21 17.15 -8.68
C MET A 83 -25.95 17.22 -7.81
N PRO A 84 -25.75 18.32 -7.04
CA PRO A 84 -24.64 18.42 -6.10
C PRO A 84 -24.62 17.25 -5.12
N LEU A 85 -23.43 16.76 -4.77
CA LEU A 85 -23.25 15.69 -3.80
C LEU A 85 -22.94 16.23 -2.40
N TRP A 86 -22.17 17.31 -2.35
CA TRP A 86 -21.58 17.84 -1.12
C TRP A 86 -22.21 19.16 -0.66
N LEU A 87 -22.93 19.85 -1.54
CA LEU A 87 -23.52 21.15 -1.25
C LEU A 87 -25.05 21.06 -1.12
N ASN A 88 -25.59 21.84 -0.19
CA ASN A 88 -27.00 22.18 -0.10
C ASN A 88 -27.13 23.72 -0.15
N GLY A 89 -27.54 24.23 -1.30
CA GLY A 89 -27.42 25.64 -1.61
C GLY A 89 -25.96 26.09 -1.64
N ASP A 90 -25.60 27.01 -0.76
CA ASP A 90 -24.24 27.56 -0.66
C ASP A 90 -23.46 27.07 0.57
N GLN A 91 -23.90 25.96 1.17
CA GLN A 91 -23.29 25.40 2.36
C GLN A 91 -22.92 23.92 2.18
N TRP A 92 -21.84 23.50 2.82
CA TRP A 92 -21.47 22.09 2.91
C TRP A 92 -22.52 21.29 3.67
N THR A 93 -22.90 20.14 3.12
CA THR A 93 -23.73 19.16 3.83
C THR A 93 -23.01 18.61 5.08
N ALA A 94 -23.73 17.93 5.97
CA ALA A 94 -23.11 17.25 7.11
C ALA A 94 -22.08 16.20 6.65
N GLY A 95 -22.40 15.43 5.60
CA GLY A 95 -21.49 14.46 5.00
C GLY A 95 -20.22 15.12 4.45
N ALA A 96 -20.35 16.24 3.73
CA ALA A 96 -19.19 16.99 3.23
C ALA A 96 -18.29 17.48 4.38
N ARG A 97 -18.86 17.99 5.48
CA ARG A 97 -18.07 18.43 6.64
C ARG A 97 -17.32 17.27 7.30
N ALA A 98 -17.95 16.09 7.43
CA ALA A 98 -17.30 14.90 7.98
C ALA A 98 -16.15 14.41 7.07
N LEU A 99 -16.36 14.45 5.75
CA LEU A 99 -15.34 14.13 4.76
C LEU A 99 -14.16 15.12 4.84
N ILE A 100 -14.43 16.42 4.87
CA ILE A 100 -13.42 17.49 4.99
C ILE A 100 -12.59 17.27 6.25
N ALA A 101 -13.22 17.04 7.41
CA ALA A 101 -12.52 16.77 8.66
C ALA A 101 -11.60 15.54 8.58
N THR A 102 -11.96 14.52 7.79
CA THR A 102 -11.10 13.35 7.54
C THR A 102 -9.90 13.70 6.67
N LEU A 103 -10.10 14.51 5.62
CA LEU A 103 -9.02 14.96 4.74
C LEU A 103 -8.00 15.84 5.49
N GLU A 104 -8.48 16.77 6.34
CA GLU A 104 -7.64 17.60 7.18
C GLU A 104 -6.79 16.79 8.16
N LYS A 105 -7.29 15.64 8.60
CA LYS A 105 -6.61 14.70 9.49
C LYS A 105 -5.84 13.60 8.75
N ALA A 106 -5.66 13.69 7.43
CA ALA A 106 -4.94 12.69 6.64
C ALA A 106 -3.56 12.33 7.21
N GLY A 107 -2.92 13.30 7.88
CA GLY A 107 -1.64 13.11 8.56
C GLY A 107 -1.68 12.04 9.66
N GLU A 108 -2.80 11.84 10.35
CA GLU A 108 -2.93 10.78 11.36
C GLU A 108 -2.74 9.39 10.75
N ASP A 109 -3.09 9.23 9.48
CA ASP A 109 -2.87 8.03 8.70
C ASP A 109 -1.53 8.04 7.92
N GLY A 110 -0.64 9.00 8.19
CA GLY A 110 0.65 9.11 7.52
C GLY A 110 0.56 9.53 6.05
N LEU A 111 -0.57 10.11 5.64
CA LEU A 111 -0.72 10.85 4.40
C LEU A 111 -0.38 12.32 4.64
N ASP A 112 -0.30 13.14 3.58
CA ASP A 112 -0.04 14.58 3.72
C ASP A 112 -1.34 15.35 3.48
N ALA A 113 -1.83 16.08 4.49
CA ALA A 113 -3.05 16.87 4.36
C ALA A 113 -2.93 17.96 3.28
N ALA A 114 -1.72 18.46 2.99
CA ALA A 114 -1.47 19.41 1.93
C ALA A 114 -1.76 18.85 0.52
N ASP A 115 -1.78 17.53 0.39
CA ASP A 115 -2.15 16.85 -0.85
C ASP A 115 -3.65 16.93 -1.18
N TYR A 116 -4.47 17.38 -0.22
CA TYR A 116 -5.94 17.45 -0.31
C TYR A 116 -6.45 18.88 -0.02
N PRO A 117 -6.12 19.88 -0.87
CA PRO A 117 -6.45 21.28 -0.62
C PRO A 117 -7.97 21.52 -0.72
N ILE A 118 -8.62 21.70 0.43
CA ILE A 118 -10.07 21.87 0.56
C ILE A 118 -10.51 23.19 -0.09
N PRO A 119 -11.57 23.21 -0.92
CA PRO A 119 -12.11 24.43 -1.48
C PRO A 119 -12.79 25.29 -0.40
N ILE A 120 -12.52 26.60 -0.43
CA ILE A 120 -13.10 27.57 0.51
C ILE A 120 -14.30 28.24 -0.15
N ILE A 121 -15.50 27.89 0.25
CA ILE A 121 -16.76 28.41 -0.36
C ILE A 121 -17.25 29.73 0.26
N SER A 122 -16.80 30.10 1.45
CA SER A 122 -17.26 31.32 2.16
C SER A 122 -16.83 32.62 1.51
N VAL A 123 -15.75 32.63 0.76
CA VAL A 123 -15.15 33.83 0.14
C VAL A 123 -15.42 33.93 -1.37
N LEU A 124 -16.32 33.09 -1.91
CA LEU A 124 -16.61 33.09 -3.37
C LEU A 124 -17.32 34.37 -3.82
N PRO A 125 -16.92 34.97 -4.99
CA PRO A 125 -17.58 36.15 -5.56
C PRO A 125 -19.05 35.89 -5.87
N LYS A 126 -19.90 36.91 -5.73
CA LYS A 126 -21.34 36.77 -6.03
C LYS A 126 -21.61 36.58 -7.52
N ALA A 127 -20.83 37.21 -8.41
CA ALA A 127 -21.05 37.18 -9.85
C ALA A 127 -20.97 35.77 -10.46
N ASP A 128 -19.98 34.97 -10.03
CA ASP A 128 -19.70 33.62 -10.57
C ASP A 128 -19.94 32.53 -9.53
N ARG A 129 -20.80 32.82 -8.53
CA ARG A 129 -20.99 31.97 -7.37
C ARG A 129 -21.48 30.55 -7.70
N ALA A 130 -22.40 30.45 -8.68
CA ALA A 130 -22.97 29.16 -9.08
C ALA A 130 -21.91 28.25 -9.71
N GLU A 131 -21.06 28.80 -10.58
CA GLU A 131 -19.96 28.06 -11.21
C GLU A 131 -18.88 27.69 -10.20
N ALA A 132 -18.49 28.60 -9.30
CA ALA A 132 -17.51 28.35 -8.27
C ALA A 132 -17.99 27.32 -7.23
N LEU A 133 -19.29 27.26 -6.93
CA LEU A 133 -19.86 26.20 -6.08
C LEU A 133 -19.87 24.85 -6.81
N ALA A 134 -20.17 24.83 -8.11
CA ALA A 134 -20.09 23.62 -8.93
C ALA A 134 -18.65 23.07 -8.96
N GLU A 135 -17.66 23.94 -9.18
CA GLU A 135 -16.24 23.59 -9.10
C GLU A 135 -15.87 23.01 -7.73
N ALA A 136 -16.33 23.64 -6.64
CA ALA A 136 -16.04 23.20 -5.28
C ALA A 136 -16.61 21.81 -4.97
N ASP A 137 -17.83 21.51 -5.40
CA ASP A 137 -18.49 20.22 -5.25
C ASP A 137 -17.74 19.12 -6.01
N LEU A 138 -17.41 19.36 -7.28
CA LEU A 138 -16.60 18.46 -8.10
C LEU A 138 -15.19 18.25 -7.54
N LYS A 139 -14.56 19.32 -7.05
CA LYS A 139 -13.22 19.26 -6.45
C LYS A 139 -13.23 18.42 -5.19
N LEU A 140 -14.25 18.54 -4.35
CA LEU A 140 -14.35 17.73 -3.14
C LEU A 140 -14.52 16.24 -3.48
N SER A 141 -15.28 15.89 -4.52
CA SER A 141 -15.35 14.52 -5.05
C SER A 141 -13.98 14.02 -5.52
N ALA A 142 -13.25 14.84 -6.27
CA ALA A 142 -11.91 14.50 -6.75
C ALA A 142 -10.91 14.28 -5.59
N LEU A 143 -11.00 15.08 -4.52
CA LEU A 143 -10.18 14.91 -3.32
C LEU A 143 -10.52 13.62 -2.57
N ALA A 144 -11.81 13.30 -2.45
CA ALA A 144 -12.27 12.06 -1.83
C ALA A 144 -11.77 10.82 -2.58
N VAL A 145 -11.89 10.82 -3.91
CA VAL A 145 -11.37 9.73 -4.76
C VAL A 145 -9.85 9.62 -4.64
N THR A 146 -9.15 10.76 -4.66
CA THR A 146 -7.68 10.77 -4.51
C THR A 146 -7.26 10.19 -3.17
N TYR A 147 -7.88 10.63 -2.07
CA TYR A 147 -7.59 10.10 -0.74
C TYR A 147 -7.87 8.59 -0.65
N ALA A 148 -9.01 8.14 -1.13
CA ALA A 148 -9.36 6.72 -1.09
C ALA A 148 -8.33 5.85 -1.82
N ARG A 149 -7.83 6.32 -2.97
CA ARG A 149 -6.80 5.63 -3.75
C ARG A 149 -5.43 5.68 -3.07
N ASP A 150 -5.04 6.83 -2.50
CA ASP A 150 -3.80 6.97 -1.75
C ASP A 150 -3.82 6.11 -0.48
N ALA A 151 -4.93 6.11 0.25
CA ALA A 151 -5.12 5.30 1.44
C ALA A 151 -5.08 3.80 1.15
N ARG A 152 -5.56 3.39 -0.04
CA ARG A 152 -5.65 1.98 -0.44
C ARG A 152 -4.40 1.45 -1.13
N GLY A 153 -3.73 2.24 -1.95
CA GLY A 153 -2.61 1.81 -2.80
C GLY A 153 -1.30 2.54 -2.55
N GLY A 154 -1.32 3.54 -1.67
CA GLY A 154 -0.18 4.41 -1.41
C GLY A 154 -0.03 5.56 -2.41
N ARG A 155 0.79 6.53 -2.04
CA ARG A 155 1.11 7.71 -2.86
C ARG A 155 2.20 7.44 -3.90
N LEU A 156 2.98 6.39 -3.69
CA LEU A 156 4.10 6.04 -4.55
C LEU A 156 3.74 4.97 -5.58
N ASN A 157 4.33 5.07 -6.75
CA ASN A 157 4.36 3.93 -7.67
C ASN A 157 5.50 2.98 -7.25
N PRO A 158 5.20 1.76 -6.76
CA PRO A 158 6.22 0.84 -6.26
C PRO A 158 7.30 0.50 -7.30
N ARG A 159 6.93 0.41 -8.58
CA ARG A 159 7.87 0.10 -9.67
C ARG A 159 8.90 1.21 -9.92
N ARG A 160 8.60 2.47 -9.54
CA ARG A 160 9.58 3.56 -9.60
C ARG A 160 10.62 3.47 -8.49
N ILE A 161 10.28 2.85 -7.36
CA ILE A 161 11.24 2.58 -6.29
C ILE A 161 12.17 1.44 -6.69
N SER A 162 11.59 0.36 -7.23
CA SER A 162 12.34 -0.76 -7.80
C SER A 162 11.50 -1.54 -8.81
N ALA A 163 12.09 -1.95 -9.93
CA ALA A 163 11.44 -2.86 -10.89
C ALA A 163 11.01 -4.21 -10.26
N LEU A 164 11.57 -4.56 -9.09
CA LEU A 164 11.25 -5.74 -8.32
C LEU A 164 10.14 -5.52 -7.27
N MET A 165 9.58 -4.32 -7.19
CA MET A 165 8.39 -4.02 -6.38
C MET A 165 7.16 -4.03 -7.29
N THR A 166 6.46 -5.15 -7.30
CA THR A 166 5.33 -5.40 -8.20
C THR A 166 4.07 -5.87 -7.46
N PRO A 167 3.66 -5.18 -6.38
CA PRO A 167 2.40 -5.51 -5.74
C PRO A 167 1.25 -5.31 -6.73
N THR A 168 0.23 -6.16 -6.66
CA THR A 168 -1.04 -5.93 -7.34
C THR A 168 -1.84 -4.97 -6.47
N LEU A 169 -1.98 -3.72 -6.93
CA LEU A 169 -2.76 -2.70 -6.23
C LEU A 169 -4.23 -2.83 -6.65
N ASP A 170 -5.07 -3.14 -5.69
CA ASP A 170 -6.53 -3.15 -5.84
C ASP A 170 -7.07 -1.75 -5.48
N LEU A 171 -6.96 -0.83 -6.46
CA LEU A 171 -7.37 0.55 -6.27
C LEU A 171 -8.88 0.70 -6.49
N PRO A 172 -9.58 1.42 -5.59
CA PRO A 172 -11.01 1.67 -5.77
C PRO A 172 -11.24 2.54 -7.02
N THR A 173 -12.33 2.28 -7.74
CA THR A 173 -12.78 3.14 -8.83
C THR A 173 -13.38 4.43 -8.29
N ALA A 174 -13.42 5.50 -9.09
CA ALA A 174 -14.06 6.76 -8.69
C ALA A 174 -15.55 6.55 -8.40
N ASP A 175 -16.22 5.74 -9.20
CA ASP A 175 -17.64 5.40 -9.03
C ASP A 175 -17.91 4.67 -7.70
N ASP A 176 -17.14 3.61 -7.41
CA ASP A 176 -17.27 2.87 -6.13
C ASP A 176 -17.07 3.78 -4.92
N VAL A 177 -16.06 4.67 -4.98
CA VAL A 177 -15.79 5.62 -3.90
C VAL A 177 -16.97 6.56 -3.70
N LEU A 178 -17.47 7.20 -4.76
CA LEU A 178 -18.52 8.19 -4.64
C LEU A 178 -19.85 7.56 -4.22
N ARG A 179 -20.23 6.39 -4.76
CA ARG A 179 -21.43 5.64 -4.30
C ARG A 179 -21.33 5.28 -2.83
N ARG A 180 -20.22 4.67 -2.42
CA ARG A 180 -20.01 4.31 -1.01
C ARG A 180 -20.10 5.51 -0.07
N LEU A 181 -19.58 6.67 -0.46
CA LEU A 181 -19.64 7.88 0.35
C LEU A 181 -21.03 8.50 0.35
N ALA A 182 -21.74 8.50 -0.80
CA ALA A 182 -23.11 9.00 -0.91
C ALA A 182 -24.09 8.19 -0.07
N ASP A 183 -23.93 6.87 -0.04
CA ASP A 183 -24.83 5.93 0.67
C ASP A 183 -24.49 5.80 2.16
N SER A 184 -23.36 6.37 2.61
CA SER A 184 -22.89 6.21 3.99
C SER A 184 -23.58 7.18 4.95
N ALA A 185 -24.03 6.65 6.10
CA ALA A 185 -24.50 7.48 7.22
C ALA A 185 -23.36 8.29 7.87
N ASP A 186 -22.10 7.82 7.78
CA ASP A 186 -20.89 8.50 8.26
C ASP A 186 -19.84 8.52 7.16
N THR A 187 -19.86 9.58 6.37
CA THR A 187 -18.99 9.77 5.22
C THR A 187 -17.51 9.83 5.64
N GLY A 188 -17.19 10.43 6.78
CA GLY A 188 -15.83 10.51 7.29
C GLY A 188 -15.27 9.12 7.62
N LYS A 189 -16.03 8.31 8.35
CA LYS A 189 -15.66 6.93 8.67
C LYS A 189 -15.56 6.07 7.42
N ALA A 190 -16.47 6.24 6.47
CA ALA A 190 -16.45 5.50 5.20
C ALA A 190 -15.18 5.81 4.40
N LEU A 191 -14.75 7.10 4.36
CA LEU A 191 -13.51 7.51 3.70
C LEU A 191 -12.27 6.97 4.44
N ALA A 192 -12.19 7.14 5.76
CA ALA A 192 -11.10 6.60 6.58
C ALA A 192 -10.95 5.07 6.45
N GLY A 193 -12.05 4.36 6.17
CA GLY A 193 -12.10 2.91 5.98
C GLY A 193 -11.37 2.39 4.73
N TYR A 194 -10.80 3.26 3.90
CA TYR A 194 -9.90 2.85 2.83
C TYR A 194 -8.47 2.58 3.32
N ASN A 195 -8.09 3.08 4.50
CA ASN A 195 -6.78 2.76 5.09
C ASN A 195 -6.70 1.28 5.48
N PRO A 196 -5.47 0.71 5.52
CA PRO A 196 -5.27 -0.70 5.86
C PRO A 196 -5.82 -1.05 7.27
N PRO A 197 -6.71 -2.04 7.38
CA PRO A 197 -7.26 -2.47 8.68
C PRO A 197 -6.30 -3.38 9.46
N GLN A 198 -5.21 -3.84 8.85
CA GLN A 198 -4.32 -4.84 9.41
C GLN A 198 -3.65 -4.35 10.70
N PRO A 199 -3.50 -5.23 11.72
CA PRO A 199 -2.95 -4.86 13.03
C PRO A 199 -1.57 -4.19 12.95
N GLY A 200 -0.71 -4.62 12.03
CA GLY A 200 0.62 -4.03 11.85
C GLY A 200 0.59 -2.57 11.36
N TYR A 201 -0.36 -2.23 10.49
CA TYR A 201 -0.58 -0.84 10.08
C TYR A 201 -1.14 0.00 11.23
N GLN A 202 -2.13 -0.52 11.95
CA GLN A 202 -2.74 0.19 13.08
C GLN A 202 -1.74 0.43 14.22
N ALA A 203 -0.83 -0.51 14.47
CA ALA A 203 0.25 -0.35 15.43
C ALA A 203 1.24 0.75 15.01
N LEU A 204 1.57 0.85 13.71
CA LEU A 204 2.39 1.94 13.18
C LEU A 204 1.67 3.29 13.29
N LYS A 205 0.37 3.35 13.00
CA LYS A 205 -0.46 4.56 13.15
C LYS A 205 -0.48 5.04 14.60
N ALA A 206 -0.69 4.15 15.56
CA ALA A 206 -0.61 4.48 16.99
C ALA A 206 0.78 5.00 17.37
N LYS A 207 1.84 4.33 16.88
CA LYS A 207 3.22 4.76 17.14
C LYS A 207 3.55 6.12 16.53
N LEU A 208 2.99 6.44 15.37
CA LEU A 208 3.09 7.76 14.74
C LEU A 208 2.48 8.84 15.65
N ALA A 209 1.28 8.57 16.17
CA ALA A 209 0.62 9.48 17.11
C ALA A 209 1.44 9.69 18.38
N ASP A 210 2.00 8.63 18.97
CA ASP A 210 2.87 8.71 20.16
C ASP A 210 4.10 9.59 19.92
N ILE A 211 4.79 9.39 18.77
CA ILE A 211 5.98 10.18 18.45
C ILE A 211 5.63 11.65 18.25
N ARG A 212 4.52 11.95 17.57
CA ARG A 212 4.05 13.31 17.34
C ARG A 212 3.62 13.99 18.65
N ALA A 213 2.94 13.26 19.54
CA ALA A 213 2.55 13.77 20.86
C ALA A 213 3.77 14.03 21.77
N ALA A 214 4.77 13.16 21.72
CA ALA A 214 6.01 13.32 22.48
C ALA A 214 6.87 14.49 21.98
N HIS A 215 6.66 14.92 20.74
CA HIS A 215 7.36 16.02 20.10
C HIS A 215 6.36 16.97 19.44
N PRO A 216 5.66 17.84 20.25
CA PRO A 216 4.82 18.86 19.64
C PRO A 216 5.70 19.71 18.72
N THR A 217 5.34 19.71 17.47
CA THR A 217 5.93 20.32 16.28
C THR A 217 6.72 21.61 16.52
N THR A 218 7.94 21.51 17.03
CA THR A 218 8.96 22.47 16.67
C THR A 218 9.89 21.71 15.70
N PRO A 219 9.99 22.08 14.43
CA PRO A 219 10.92 21.45 13.52
C PRO A 219 12.30 21.47 14.16
N MET A 220 12.88 20.29 14.45
CA MET A 220 14.21 20.24 15.01
C MET A 220 15.18 20.66 13.91
N VAL A 221 15.58 21.92 13.93
CA VAL A 221 16.51 22.49 12.96
C VAL A 221 17.78 21.68 13.00
N ARG A 222 18.08 20.98 11.90
CA ARG A 222 19.33 20.21 11.74
C ARG A 222 20.44 21.16 11.36
N VAL A 223 21.52 21.13 12.11
CA VAL A 223 22.74 21.87 11.81
C VAL A 223 23.68 20.91 11.05
N PRO A 224 24.05 21.19 9.77
CA PRO A 224 24.97 20.36 9.01
C PRO A 224 26.36 20.28 9.64
N GLN A 225 27.06 19.16 9.45
CA GLN A 225 28.47 19.05 9.80
C GLN A 225 29.32 20.03 8.99
N GLY A 226 30.40 20.52 9.60
CA GLY A 226 31.31 21.46 8.95
C GLY A 226 32.49 21.84 9.85
N PRO A 227 33.32 22.81 9.44
CA PRO A 227 34.42 23.34 10.26
C PRO A 227 33.92 23.84 11.62
N ALA A 228 34.79 23.79 12.62
CA ALA A 228 34.47 24.34 13.94
C ALA A 228 34.25 25.86 13.87
N LEU A 229 33.16 26.36 14.54
CA LEU A 229 32.81 27.76 14.58
C LEU A 229 33.09 28.33 15.98
N LYS A 230 33.68 29.51 16.00
CA LYS A 230 34.00 30.31 17.20
C LYS A 230 33.41 31.71 17.07
N VAL A 231 33.31 32.42 18.18
CA VAL A 231 32.87 33.82 18.20
C VAL A 231 33.63 34.65 17.17
N GLY A 232 32.89 35.46 16.41
CA GLY A 232 33.39 36.31 15.31
C GLY A 232 33.42 35.65 13.93
N MET A 233 33.28 34.35 13.83
CA MET A 233 33.26 33.64 12.50
C MET A 233 31.91 33.82 11.80
N ARG A 234 31.94 33.82 10.47
CA ARG A 234 30.74 33.80 9.61
C ARG A 234 30.59 32.49 8.92
N ASP A 235 29.38 31.90 9.00
CA ASP A 235 29.09 30.60 8.37
C ASP A 235 27.58 30.51 8.06
N PRO A 236 27.19 29.94 6.91
CA PRO A 236 25.78 29.76 6.53
C PRO A 236 24.99 28.83 7.47
N ARG A 237 25.63 28.07 8.35
CA ARG A 237 24.98 27.24 9.37
C ARG A 237 24.52 28.03 10.58
N VAL A 238 25.03 29.25 10.81
CA VAL A 238 24.70 30.05 12.01
C VAL A 238 23.22 30.36 12.10
N PRO A 239 22.48 30.72 11.04
CA PRO A 239 21.02 30.86 11.09
C PRO A 239 20.33 29.60 11.58
N LEU A 240 20.80 28.41 11.18
CA LEU A 240 20.26 27.13 11.65
C LEU A 240 20.56 26.89 13.13
N VAL A 241 21.74 27.25 13.61
CA VAL A 241 22.07 27.17 15.04
C VAL A 241 21.19 28.13 15.86
N ARG A 242 20.96 29.35 15.38
CA ARG A 242 20.06 30.31 16.01
C ARG A 242 18.63 29.78 16.08
N ALA A 243 18.11 29.28 14.96
CA ALA A 243 16.78 28.67 14.91
C ALA A 243 16.68 27.47 15.85
N ARG A 244 17.72 26.63 15.95
CA ARG A 244 17.79 25.47 16.86
C ARG A 244 17.64 25.86 18.34
N PHE A 245 18.22 26.98 18.74
CA PHE A 245 18.19 27.52 20.10
C PHE A 245 17.14 28.61 20.30
N ARG A 246 16.27 28.89 19.30
CA ARG A 246 15.24 29.94 19.34
C ARG A 246 15.80 31.34 19.69
N LEU A 247 16.98 31.63 19.14
CA LEU A 247 17.59 32.93 19.29
C LEU A 247 17.02 33.91 18.27
N GLU A 248 16.78 35.13 18.67
CA GLU A 248 16.31 36.19 17.77
C GLU A 248 17.34 36.50 16.68
N ASN A 249 16.90 37.10 15.58
CA ASN A 249 17.70 37.44 14.41
C ASN A 249 18.27 36.21 13.68
N ASN A 250 17.38 35.39 13.16
CA ASN A 250 17.70 34.11 12.48
C ASN A 250 18.53 34.30 11.19
N ASP A 251 18.58 35.50 10.59
CA ASP A 251 19.29 35.73 9.33
C ASP A 251 20.78 36.09 9.53
N ALA A 252 21.21 36.30 10.79
CA ALA A 252 22.59 36.63 11.07
C ALA A 252 23.53 35.44 10.91
N THR A 253 24.46 35.52 9.95
CA THR A 253 25.47 34.47 9.67
C THR A 253 26.68 34.53 10.60
N THR A 254 26.75 35.55 11.48
CA THR A 254 27.87 35.72 12.42
C THR A 254 27.63 34.89 13.68
N TYR A 255 28.60 34.07 14.04
CA TYR A 255 28.66 33.29 15.26
C TYR A 255 29.04 34.26 16.42
N ASP A 256 28.06 34.87 17.07
CA ASP A 256 28.26 35.82 18.14
C ASP A 256 28.28 35.17 19.52
N GLU A 257 28.46 35.97 20.56
CA GLU A 257 28.53 35.53 21.95
C GLU A 257 27.22 34.88 22.43
N ARG A 258 26.05 35.30 21.91
CA ARG A 258 24.76 34.71 22.24
C ARG A 258 24.65 33.27 21.71
N VAL A 259 25.10 33.06 20.48
CA VAL A 259 25.16 31.73 19.89
C VAL A 259 26.15 30.84 20.64
N ALA A 260 27.34 31.37 20.99
CA ALA A 260 28.32 30.64 21.76
C ALA A 260 27.82 30.27 23.18
N ALA A 261 27.14 31.19 23.86
CA ALA A 261 26.53 30.93 25.18
C ALA A 261 25.46 29.81 25.11
N ALA A 262 24.58 29.85 24.09
CA ALA A 262 23.57 28.80 23.89
C ALA A 262 24.21 27.44 23.59
N VAL A 263 25.26 27.42 22.77
CA VAL A 263 26.05 26.21 22.47
C VAL A 263 26.74 25.68 23.73
N ALA A 264 27.34 26.55 24.56
CA ALA A 264 27.99 26.16 25.82
C ALA A 264 26.98 25.54 26.82
N THR A 265 25.80 26.14 26.93
CA THR A 265 24.71 25.59 27.78
C THR A 265 24.32 24.18 27.28
N PHE A 266 24.08 24.02 25.98
CA PHE A 266 23.78 22.74 25.38
C PHE A 266 24.90 21.71 25.61
N GLN A 267 26.15 22.11 25.43
CA GLN A 267 27.31 21.24 25.67
C GLN A 267 27.32 20.73 27.13
N LYS A 268 27.09 21.61 28.08
CA LYS A 268 27.02 21.28 29.51
C LYS A 268 25.91 20.26 29.81
N GLU A 269 24.73 20.48 29.25
CA GLU A 269 23.56 19.59 29.42
C GLU A 269 23.78 18.22 28.82
N ASN A 270 24.66 18.10 27.79
CA ASN A 270 24.96 16.85 27.09
C ASN A 270 26.33 16.22 27.49
N GLY A 271 26.93 16.70 28.60
CA GLY A 271 28.19 16.14 29.10
C GLY A 271 29.41 16.42 28.22
N LEU A 272 29.35 17.46 27.37
CA LEU A 272 30.44 17.88 26.51
C LEU A 272 31.24 19.02 27.17
N PRO A 273 32.50 19.25 26.76
CA PRO A 273 33.23 20.48 27.15
C PRO A 273 32.42 21.72 26.77
N ALA A 274 32.05 22.52 27.79
CA ALA A 274 31.20 23.70 27.61
C ALA A 274 32.02 24.94 27.19
N ASP A 275 32.70 24.82 26.03
CA ASP A 275 33.59 25.86 25.48
C ASP A 275 32.89 26.83 24.50
N GLY A 276 31.63 26.59 24.18
CA GLY A 276 30.86 27.38 23.25
C GLY A 276 31.32 27.27 21.80
N ILE A 277 32.18 26.30 21.47
CA ILE A 277 32.67 26.08 20.13
C ILE A 277 31.76 25.05 19.42
N LEU A 278 31.19 25.42 18.27
CA LEU A 278 30.42 24.51 17.47
C LEU A 278 31.36 23.57 16.70
N ASN A 279 31.87 22.55 17.35
CA ASN A 279 32.74 21.55 16.75
C ASN A 279 31.93 20.32 16.26
N ARG A 280 32.60 19.36 15.60
CA ARG A 280 31.97 18.14 15.06
C ARG A 280 31.23 17.33 16.13
N GLN A 281 31.78 17.26 17.34
CA GLN A 281 31.20 16.52 18.46
C GLN A 281 29.91 17.20 18.95
N THR A 282 29.93 18.54 19.05
CA THR A 282 28.76 19.34 19.41
C THR A 282 27.65 19.22 18.38
N VAL A 283 27.98 19.32 17.07
CA VAL A 283 26.99 19.13 15.99
C VAL A 283 26.45 17.69 16.00
N ALA A 284 27.28 16.69 16.26
CA ALA A 284 26.82 15.30 16.40
C ALA A 284 25.86 15.13 17.59
N ALA A 285 26.13 15.77 18.71
CA ALA A 285 25.24 15.76 19.88
C ALA A 285 23.92 16.53 19.64
N MET A 286 23.95 17.59 18.81
CA MET A 286 22.72 18.29 18.37
C MET A 286 21.84 17.42 17.48
N SER A 287 22.45 16.45 16.80
CA SER A 287 21.79 15.42 16.01
C SER A 287 22.07 14.10 16.72
N PRO A 288 21.20 13.63 17.64
CA PRO A 288 21.45 12.38 18.35
C PRO A 288 21.73 11.27 17.34
N PRO A 289 22.65 10.35 17.63
CA PRO A 289 22.99 9.27 16.71
C PRO A 289 21.75 8.49 16.33
N SER A 290 21.62 8.18 15.05
CA SER A 290 20.49 7.46 14.43
C SER A 290 20.28 6.04 14.97
N THR A 291 21.04 5.62 15.96
CA THR A 291 21.07 4.24 16.46
C THR A 291 20.01 3.89 17.48
N GLN A 292 19.17 4.82 17.97
CA GLN A 292 18.13 4.48 18.95
C GLN A 292 16.86 5.34 18.96
N ARG A 293 16.70 6.32 18.09
CA ARG A 293 15.43 7.06 18.00
C ARG A 293 14.71 6.67 16.72
N LEU A 294 13.56 6.03 16.90
CA LEU A 294 12.63 5.77 15.81
C LEU A 294 12.28 7.10 15.14
N ASP A 295 12.61 7.23 13.85
CA ASP A 295 12.30 8.41 13.05
C ASP A 295 10.86 8.29 12.53
N GLU A 296 10.11 9.39 12.57
CA GLU A 296 8.78 9.48 11.97
C GLU A 296 8.79 9.03 10.51
N THR A 297 9.83 9.38 9.76
CA THR A 297 9.98 9.01 8.35
C THR A 297 10.06 7.49 8.14
N ASP A 298 10.62 6.73 9.09
CA ASP A 298 10.64 5.27 9.05
C ASP A 298 9.24 4.68 9.22
N ILE A 299 8.42 5.29 10.08
CA ILE A 299 7.02 4.89 10.25
C ILE A 299 6.25 5.14 8.95
N LEU A 300 6.35 6.35 8.38
CA LEU A 300 5.64 6.75 7.17
C LEU A 300 5.97 5.84 5.98
N VAL A 301 7.25 5.50 5.80
CA VAL A 301 7.69 4.56 4.74
C VAL A 301 7.08 3.17 4.94
N ASN A 302 7.01 2.67 6.17
CA ASN A 302 6.42 1.36 6.44
C ASN A 302 4.89 1.38 6.38
N MET A 303 4.23 2.48 6.77
CA MET A 303 2.79 2.67 6.54
C MET A 303 2.45 2.69 5.04
N GLU A 304 3.29 3.32 4.21
CA GLU A 304 3.15 3.30 2.75
C GLU A 304 3.21 1.88 2.20
N ARG A 305 4.14 1.04 2.67
CA ARG A 305 4.27 -0.37 2.26
C ARG A 305 3.07 -1.23 2.65
N TRP A 306 2.43 -0.95 3.77
CA TRP A 306 1.20 -1.64 4.18
C TRP A 306 0.05 -1.40 3.19
N ARG A 307 -0.02 -0.24 2.54
CA ARG A 307 -1.02 0.09 1.54
C ARG A 307 -0.89 -0.73 0.25
N TRP A 308 0.27 -1.34 0.02
CA TRP A 308 0.50 -2.20 -1.14
C TRP A 308 0.02 -3.64 -0.96
N LEU A 309 -0.46 -3.97 0.22
CA LEU A 309 -1.01 -5.29 0.53
C LEU A 309 -2.52 -5.33 0.23
N PRO A 310 -3.11 -6.54 0.06
CA PRO A 310 -4.55 -6.69 -0.12
C PRO A 310 -5.36 -6.05 1.01
N ALA A 311 -6.57 -5.58 0.67
CA ALA A 311 -7.50 -4.97 1.63
C ALA A 311 -7.80 -5.89 2.82
N ALA A 312 -8.04 -7.15 2.51
CA ALA A 312 -8.25 -8.20 3.48
C ALA A 312 -7.29 -9.36 3.20
N PHE A 313 -6.74 -9.92 4.23
CA PHE A 313 -6.02 -11.17 4.14
C PHE A 313 -7.01 -12.34 4.20
N SER A 314 -6.67 -13.43 3.51
CA SER A 314 -7.37 -14.70 3.71
C SER A 314 -7.13 -15.20 5.13
N ASN A 315 -7.97 -16.12 5.62
CA ASN A 315 -7.79 -16.73 6.94
C ASN A 315 -6.42 -17.42 7.06
N ARG A 316 -5.94 -18.03 5.97
CA ARG A 316 -4.63 -18.67 5.90
C ARG A 316 -3.75 -18.00 4.87
N TYR A 317 -2.54 -17.63 5.25
CA TYR A 317 -1.55 -17.05 4.34
C TYR A 317 -0.12 -17.20 4.86
N LEU A 318 0.85 -16.96 3.99
CA LEU A 318 2.27 -16.84 4.31
C LEU A 318 2.71 -15.39 4.13
N ILE A 319 3.51 -14.89 5.06
CA ILE A 319 4.16 -13.58 4.92
C ILE A 319 5.66 -13.72 5.13
N VAL A 320 6.45 -13.39 4.10
CA VAL A 320 7.91 -13.37 4.14
C VAL A 320 8.36 -11.94 4.31
N ASN A 321 8.90 -11.58 5.47
CA ASN A 321 9.50 -10.26 5.67
C ASN A 321 10.99 -10.31 5.32
N ILE A 322 11.34 -9.76 4.17
CA ILE A 322 12.68 -9.83 3.58
C ILE A 322 13.75 -9.25 4.51
N PRO A 323 13.64 -8.00 5.05
CA PRO A 323 14.62 -7.44 5.98
C PRO A 323 14.72 -8.18 7.32
N ALA A 324 13.65 -8.86 7.72
CA ALA A 324 13.64 -9.65 8.95
C ALA A 324 14.27 -11.04 8.78
N TYR A 325 14.46 -11.49 7.54
CA TYR A 325 14.86 -12.86 7.23
C TYR A 325 13.96 -13.89 7.90
N SER A 326 12.66 -13.63 7.97
CA SER A 326 11.66 -14.47 8.59
C SER A 326 10.47 -14.69 7.69
N MET A 327 9.77 -15.78 7.92
CA MET A 327 8.49 -16.09 7.32
C MET A 327 7.53 -16.52 8.41
N ASP A 328 6.35 -15.93 8.44
CA ASP A 328 5.26 -16.29 9.33
C ASP A 328 4.18 -17.05 8.56
N LEU A 329 3.70 -18.11 9.18
CA LEU A 329 2.56 -18.91 8.75
C LEU A 329 1.39 -18.47 9.61
N VAL A 330 0.39 -17.86 8.99
CA VAL A 330 -0.77 -17.28 9.70
C VAL A 330 -2.02 -18.09 9.38
N ASN A 331 -2.80 -18.38 10.40
CA ASN A 331 -4.10 -19.03 10.31
C ASN A 331 -5.08 -18.33 11.25
N ASP A 332 -6.23 -17.91 10.73
CA ASP A 332 -7.27 -17.18 11.47
C ASP A 332 -6.73 -15.96 12.27
N GLY A 333 -5.75 -15.26 11.68
CA GLY A 333 -5.14 -14.07 12.28
C GLY A 333 -4.05 -14.34 13.33
N GLU A 334 -3.81 -15.62 13.68
CA GLU A 334 -2.75 -16.02 14.63
C GLU A 334 -1.55 -16.61 13.91
N VAL A 335 -0.34 -16.32 14.41
CA VAL A 335 0.90 -16.86 13.86
C VAL A 335 1.13 -18.28 14.43
N GLU A 336 0.92 -19.30 13.59
CA GLU A 336 1.16 -20.70 13.99
C GLU A 336 2.64 -21.06 14.03
N LEU A 337 3.44 -20.47 13.14
CA LEU A 337 4.87 -20.73 13.05
C LEU A 337 5.60 -19.54 12.45
N THR A 338 6.68 -19.14 13.11
CA THR A 338 7.71 -18.28 12.51
C THR A 338 8.94 -19.13 12.19
N THR A 339 9.46 -19.03 10.97
CA THR A 339 10.67 -19.72 10.54
C THR A 339 11.68 -18.77 9.89
N ARG A 340 12.97 -19.08 10.03
CA ARG A 340 14.04 -18.31 9.38
C ARG A 340 14.05 -18.57 7.88
N VAL A 341 14.39 -17.52 7.12
CA VAL A 341 14.59 -17.64 5.68
C VAL A 341 15.91 -17.01 5.24
N ILE A 342 16.40 -17.43 4.07
CA ILE A 342 17.51 -16.81 3.37
C ILE A 342 16.95 -16.18 2.10
N VAL A 343 17.17 -14.88 1.94
CA VAL A 343 16.66 -14.08 0.82
C VAL A 343 17.78 -13.72 -0.18
N GLY A 344 17.43 -13.04 -1.24
CA GLY A 344 18.37 -12.57 -2.25
C GLY A 344 19.44 -11.63 -1.71
N LYS A 345 20.64 -11.73 -2.27
CA LYS A 345 21.71 -10.75 -2.02
C LYS A 345 21.39 -9.40 -2.70
N PRO A 346 22.03 -8.28 -2.28
CA PRO A 346 21.75 -6.96 -2.86
C PRO A 346 21.84 -6.87 -4.37
N GLU A 347 22.74 -7.64 -5.00
CA GLU A 347 22.93 -7.69 -6.47
C GLU A 347 21.88 -8.55 -7.18
N SER A 348 21.09 -9.31 -6.42
CA SER A 348 19.99 -10.15 -6.90
C SER A 348 18.88 -10.19 -5.86
N PRO A 349 18.18 -9.07 -5.62
CA PRO A 349 17.21 -8.94 -4.55
C PRO A 349 16.02 -9.88 -4.72
N THR A 350 15.43 -10.30 -3.60
CA THR A 350 14.10 -10.93 -3.60
C THR A 350 13.05 -9.88 -3.94
N PRO A 351 12.15 -10.13 -4.92
CA PRO A 351 11.10 -9.18 -5.28
C PRO A 351 10.03 -9.06 -4.19
N VAL A 352 9.35 -7.90 -4.18
CA VAL A 352 8.26 -7.57 -3.25
C VAL A 352 6.94 -7.62 -4.01
N PHE A 353 6.10 -8.60 -3.69
CA PHE A 353 4.80 -8.81 -4.33
C PHE A 353 3.94 -9.80 -3.55
N SER A 354 2.67 -9.88 -3.88
CA SER A 354 1.74 -10.90 -3.39
C SER A 354 1.38 -11.86 -4.51
N HIS A 355 1.23 -13.13 -4.18
CA HIS A 355 0.85 -14.18 -5.13
C HIS A 355 0.12 -15.32 -4.41
N VAL A 356 -0.17 -16.39 -5.15
CA VAL A 356 -0.89 -17.55 -4.62
C VAL A 356 -0.07 -18.81 -4.89
N MET A 357 0.27 -19.54 -3.81
CA MET A 357 0.93 -20.83 -3.88
C MET A 357 -0.05 -21.92 -4.36
N GLN A 358 0.37 -22.74 -5.31
CA GLN A 358 -0.50 -23.70 -6.00
C GLN A 358 -0.10 -25.14 -5.76
N HIS A 359 1.19 -25.43 -5.63
CA HIS A 359 1.67 -26.80 -5.48
C HIS A 359 3.06 -26.87 -4.83
N VAL A 360 3.35 -28.04 -4.29
CA VAL A 360 4.66 -28.40 -3.72
C VAL A 360 5.29 -29.47 -4.62
N ILE A 361 6.61 -29.39 -4.81
CA ILE A 361 7.37 -30.40 -5.52
C ILE A 361 8.34 -31.05 -4.54
N VAL A 362 8.26 -32.37 -4.38
CA VAL A 362 9.19 -33.18 -3.59
C VAL A 362 10.23 -33.79 -4.53
N ASN A 363 11.48 -33.86 -4.08
CA ASN A 363 12.65 -34.27 -4.87
C ASN A 363 12.76 -33.48 -6.19
N PRO A 364 12.83 -32.11 -6.16
CA PRO A 364 12.81 -31.31 -7.36
C PRO A 364 14.09 -31.47 -8.18
N TYR A 365 13.96 -31.46 -9.51
CA TYR A 365 15.06 -31.06 -10.37
C TYR A 365 15.29 -29.55 -10.24
N TRP A 366 16.55 -29.12 -10.16
CA TRP A 366 16.87 -27.72 -10.29
C TRP A 366 17.29 -27.40 -11.73
N ASN A 367 16.40 -26.89 -12.51
CA ASN A 367 16.73 -26.32 -13.81
C ASN A 367 17.41 -24.97 -13.59
N VAL A 368 18.68 -24.87 -14.01
CA VAL A 368 19.49 -23.66 -13.81
C VAL A 368 18.88 -22.50 -14.60
N PRO A 369 18.52 -21.37 -13.93
CA PRO A 369 17.96 -20.21 -14.61
C PRO A 369 18.88 -19.66 -15.70
N PRO A 370 18.32 -19.07 -16.79
CA PRO A 370 19.14 -18.51 -17.89
C PRO A 370 20.18 -17.47 -17.45
N SER A 371 19.88 -16.69 -16.41
CA SER A 371 20.81 -15.70 -15.85
C SER A 371 22.03 -16.35 -15.21
N ILE A 372 21.83 -17.39 -14.41
CA ILE A 372 22.92 -18.17 -13.77
C ILE A 372 23.67 -18.98 -14.84
N LEU A 373 22.93 -19.60 -15.76
CA LEU A 373 23.55 -20.34 -16.87
C LEU A 373 24.53 -19.45 -17.64
N ARG A 374 24.12 -18.24 -18.04
CA ARG A 374 24.97 -17.31 -18.82
C ARG A 374 26.14 -16.75 -18.00
N LYS A 375 25.93 -16.40 -16.74
CA LYS A 375 26.93 -15.72 -15.91
C LYS A 375 27.96 -16.68 -15.30
N GLU A 376 27.54 -17.91 -14.97
CA GLU A 376 28.35 -18.85 -14.20
C GLU A 376 28.71 -20.10 -14.99
N PHE A 377 27.71 -20.79 -15.57
CA PHE A 377 27.93 -22.11 -16.21
C PHE A 377 28.58 -22.02 -17.59
N LEU A 378 28.09 -21.16 -18.48
CA LEU A 378 28.64 -21.11 -19.84
C LEU A 378 30.13 -20.68 -19.86
N PRO A 379 30.57 -19.68 -19.08
CA PRO A 379 31.99 -19.35 -19.01
C PRO A 379 32.85 -20.48 -18.41
N ALA A 380 32.31 -21.21 -17.43
CA ALA A 380 32.99 -22.33 -16.81
C ALA A 380 33.09 -23.55 -17.75
N LEU A 381 31.99 -23.89 -18.45
CA LEU A 381 31.95 -24.98 -19.43
C LEU A 381 32.83 -24.72 -20.66
N ALA A 382 33.06 -23.45 -21.02
CA ALA A 382 33.98 -23.08 -22.11
C ALA A 382 35.45 -23.36 -21.75
N LYS A 383 35.79 -23.27 -20.44
CA LYS A 383 37.14 -23.55 -19.92
C LYS A 383 37.34 -25.04 -19.60
N ASP A 384 36.28 -25.70 -19.18
CA ASP A 384 36.28 -27.06 -18.66
C ASP A 384 34.95 -27.73 -18.98
N PRO A 385 34.90 -28.56 -20.04
CA PRO A 385 33.68 -29.24 -20.49
C PRO A 385 33.02 -30.12 -19.41
N ASP A 386 33.81 -30.67 -18.46
CA ASP A 386 33.34 -31.54 -17.39
C ASP A 386 32.96 -30.79 -16.11
N TYR A 387 33.05 -29.47 -16.10
CA TYR A 387 32.76 -28.62 -14.95
C TYR A 387 31.41 -28.94 -14.29
N ALA A 388 30.35 -29.07 -15.09
CA ALA A 388 29.01 -29.37 -14.62
C ALA A 388 28.91 -30.82 -14.08
N ALA A 389 29.41 -31.79 -14.82
CA ALA A 389 29.32 -33.21 -14.44
C ALA A 389 30.04 -33.49 -13.11
N ARG A 390 31.25 -32.94 -12.89
CA ARG A 390 31.99 -33.08 -11.62
C ARG A 390 31.24 -32.49 -10.42
N ARG A 391 30.33 -31.58 -10.64
CA ARG A 391 29.47 -30.96 -9.61
C ARG A 391 28.09 -31.59 -9.51
N GLY A 392 27.84 -32.68 -10.24
CA GLY A 392 26.57 -33.41 -10.20
C GLY A 392 25.46 -32.72 -10.98
N TYR A 393 25.81 -31.92 -12.01
CA TYR A 393 24.85 -31.34 -12.93
C TYR A 393 24.82 -32.10 -14.26
N GLU A 394 23.66 -32.12 -14.89
CA GLU A 394 23.44 -32.66 -16.23
C GLU A 394 23.40 -31.52 -17.25
N VAL A 395 24.24 -31.60 -18.30
CA VAL A 395 24.22 -30.67 -19.42
C VAL A 395 23.36 -31.26 -20.51
N ILE A 396 22.27 -30.61 -20.86
CA ILE A 396 21.32 -31.02 -21.88
C ILE A 396 21.54 -30.16 -23.12
N ARG A 397 21.92 -30.79 -24.24
CA ARG A 397 22.14 -30.13 -25.53
C ARG A 397 20.98 -30.47 -26.46
N ARG A 398 20.30 -29.48 -27.00
CA ARG A 398 19.23 -29.61 -28.00
C ARG A 398 19.53 -28.68 -29.18
N GLY A 399 20.16 -29.21 -30.22
CA GLY A 399 20.67 -28.40 -31.33
C GLY A 399 21.68 -27.36 -30.84
N LYS A 400 21.43 -26.07 -31.06
CA LYS A 400 22.27 -24.95 -30.58
C LYS A 400 21.97 -24.52 -29.13
N SER A 401 20.93 -25.08 -28.51
CA SER A 401 20.53 -24.69 -27.14
C SER A 401 21.24 -25.57 -26.11
N ILE A 402 21.76 -24.96 -25.07
CA ILE A 402 22.34 -25.61 -23.90
C ILE A 402 21.50 -25.24 -22.69
N SER A 403 21.09 -26.24 -21.93
CA SER A 403 20.51 -26.09 -20.60
C SER A 403 21.26 -26.96 -19.61
N VAL A 404 21.25 -26.55 -18.34
CA VAL A 404 21.89 -27.29 -17.24
C VAL A 404 20.84 -27.54 -16.17
N ARG A 405 20.82 -28.75 -15.63
CA ARG A 405 19.96 -29.08 -14.49
C ARG A 405 20.72 -29.88 -13.45
N GLN A 406 20.28 -29.80 -12.22
CA GLN A 406 20.76 -30.65 -11.13
C GLN A 406 19.67 -31.67 -10.79
N PRO A 407 19.98 -32.98 -10.79
CA PRO A 407 19.01 -34.01 -10.42
C PRO A 407 18.65 -33.95 -8.94
N PRO A 408 17.53 -34.58 -8.54
CA PRO A 408 17.16 -34.72 -7.13
C PRO A 408 18.27 -35.41 -6.32
N GLY A 409 18.43 -35.00 -5.05
CA GLY A 409 19.39 -35.60 -4.17
C GLY A 409 19.87 -34.65 -3.08
N GLU A 410 20.67 -35.19 -2.18
CA GLU A 410 21.15 -34.49 -0.97
C GLU A 410 21.94 -33.22 -1.29
N ARG A 411 22.66 -33.19 -2.41
CA ARG A 411 23.45 -32.04 -2.88
C ARG A 411 22.69 -31.07 -3.77
N ASN A 412 21.39 -31.33 -4.04
CA ASN A 412 20.59 -30.44 -4.89
C ASN A 412 20.44 -29.08 -4.21
N ALA A 413 20.71 -28.01 -4.95
CA ALA A 413 20.63 -26.63 -4.44
C ALA A 413 19.24 -26.25 -3.89
N LEU A 414 18.18 -26.93 -4.37
CA LEU A 414 16.79 -26.73 -3.91
C LEU A 414 16.43 -27.64 -2.73
N GLY A 415 17.37 -28.48 -2.23
CA GLY A 415 17.08 -29.47 -1.21
C GLY A 415 16.01 -30.48 -1.67
N TYR A 416 15.14 -30.89 -0.76
CA TYR A 416 14.15 -31.92 -1.00
C TYR A 416 12.76 -31.42 -1.36
N ILE A 417 12.48 -30.12 -1.11
CA ILE A 417 11.14 -29.56 -1.31
C ILE A 417 11.21 -28.17 -1.92
N LYS A 418 10.30 -27.93 -2.88
CA LYS A 418 10.10 -26.66 -3.55
C LYS A 418 8.61 -26.29 -3.53
N PHE A 419 8.29 -25.03 -3.21
CA PHE A 419 6.94 -24.50 -3.10
C PHE A 419 6.70 -23.51 -4.25
N MET A 420 5.67 -23.75 -5.03
CA MET A 420 5.46 -23.06 -6.29
C MET A 420 4.27 -22.11 -6.25
N PHE A 421 4.54 -20.87 -6.56
CA PHE A 421 3.60 -19.79 -6.87
C PHE A 421 4.05 -19.12 -8.17
N PRO A 422 3.64 -19.67 -9.35
CA PRO A 422 4.13 -19.23 -10.65
C PRO A 422 3.95 -17.72 -10.83
N ASN A 423 5.05 -16.98 -11.10
CA ASN A 423 5.10 -15.53 -11.18
C ASN A 423 6.16 -15.06 -12.19
N ASP A 424 6.08 -13.79 -12.62
CA ASP A 424 6.96 -13.20 -13.63
C ASP A 424 8.42 -13.07 -13.19
N HIS A 425 8.68 -13.13 -11.88
CA HIS A 425 10.04 -13.04 -11.30
C HIS A 425 10.75 -14.40 -11.25
N ALA A 426 10.06 -15.49 -11.56
CA ALA A 426 10.56 -16.87 -11.42
C ALA A 426 11.10 -17.19 -10.02
N VAL A 427 10.50 -16.60 -8.98
CA VAL A 427 10.86 -16.80 -7.57
C VAL A 427 9.94 -17.85 -6.94
N TYR A 428 10.49 -18.65 -6.04
CA TYR A 428 9.81 -19.69 -5.30
C TYR A 428 10.44 -19.87 -3.92
N LEU A 429 9.75 -20.57 -3.00
CA LEU A 429 10.36 -21.00 -1.76
C LEU A 429 10.95 -22.41 -1.96
N HIS A 430 12.05 -22.72 -1.25
CA HIS A 430 12.67 -24.04 -1.35
C HIS A 430 13.51 -24.40 -0.15
N ASP A 431 13.79 -25.67 -0.01
CA ASP A 431 14.77 -26.23 0.92
C ASP A 431 16.21 -25.91 0.46
N THR A 432 17.20 -26.28 1.24
CA THR A 432 18.63 -26.10 0.93
C THR A 432 19.51 -27.08 1.68
N PRO A 433 20.58 -27.62 1.06
CA PRO A 433 21.59 -28.40 1.77
C PRO A 433 22.45 -27.52 2.71
N ASN A 434 22.57 -26.22 2.44
CA ASN A 434 23.42 -25.28 3.19
C ASN A 434 22.71 -24.74 4.45
N ARG A 435 22.41 -25.61 5.39
CA ARG A 435 21.63 -25.28 6.59
C ARG A 435 22.35 -24.37 7.58
N SER A 436 23.69 -24.43 7.63
CA SER A 436 24.49 -23.58 8.52
C SER A 436 24.29 -22.07 8.27
N LEU A 437 23.92 -21.69 7.04
CA LEU A 437 23.64 -20.29 6.69
C LEU A 437 22.44 -19.69 7.41
N PHE A 438 21.53 -20.50 7.96
CA PHE A 438 20.42 -19.98 8.77
C PHE A 438 20.89 -19.45 10.14
N ASN A 439 22.09 -19.83 10.60
CA ASN A 439 22.66 -19.38 11.86
C ASN A 439 23.39 -18.04 11.74
N THR A 440 23.54 -17.49 10.52
CA THR A 440 24.15 -16.18 10.32
C THR A 440 23.13 -15.07 10.62
N GLU A 441 23.61 -13.94 11.11
CA GLU A 441 22.80 -12.76 11.39
C GLU A 441 22.22 -12.19 10.08
N ARG A 442 23.07 -11.96 9.09
CA ARG A 442 22.66 -11.52 7.76
C ARG A 442 22.41 -12.72 6.85
N ARG A 443 21.15 -12.95 6.47
CA ARG A 443 20.74 -14.09 5.62
C ARG A 443 20.34 -13.66 4.21
N ALA A 444 21.20 -12.92 3.53
CA ALA A 444 21.02 -12.42 2.17
C ALA A 444 22.04 -13.07 1.22
N TYR A 445 21.79 -14.32 0.80
CA TYR A 445 22.76 -15.13 0.03
C TYR A 445 22.22 -15.70 -1.27
N SER A 446 20.88 -15.67 -1.50
CA SER A 446 20.30 -16.29 -2.68
C SER A 446 20.37 -15.37 -3.93
N HIS A 447 19.96 -15.90 -5.06
CA HIS A 447 19.80 -15.15 -6.32
C HIS A 447 18.36 -14.66 -6.53
N GLY A 448 17.63 -14.43 -5.43
CA GLY A 448 16.26 -13.92 -5.42
C GLY A 448 15.23 -14.88 -4.84
N CYS A 449 15.39 -16.19 -4.99
CA CYS A 449 14.54 -17.19 -4.36
C CYS A 449 14.71 -17.20 -2.84
N VAL A 450 13.73 -17.73 -2.12
CA VAL A 450 13.70 -17.77 -0.66
C VAL A 450 13.96 -19.19 -0.16
N ARG A 451 15.05 -19.40 0.60
CA ARG A 451 15.34 -20.68 1.26
C ARG A 451 14.65 -20.71 2.60
N VAL A 452 14.03 -21.85 2.93
CA VAL A 452 13.26 -22.05 4.17
C VAL A 452 13.98 -22.99 5.09
N GLU A 453 14.10 -22.64 6.38
CA GLU A 453 14.78 -23.47 7.36
C GLU A 453 14.01 -24.75 7.72
N GLN A 454 12.68 -24.65 7.82
CA GLN A 454 11.81 -25.76 8.21
C GLN A 454 10.87 -26.17 7.04
N PRO A 455 11.41 -26.68 5.92
CA PRO A 455 10.63 -26.88 4.71
C PRO A 455 9.59 -27.99 4.85
N PHE A 456 9.85 -29.04 5.65
CA PHE A 456 8.90 -30.11 5.86
C PHE A 456 7.70 -29.66 6.69
N ARG A 457 7.94 -28.85 7.71
CA ARG A 457 6.88 -28.27 8.53
C ARG A 457 6.05 -27.26 7.74
N LEU A 458 6.70 -26.45 6.88
CA LEU A 458 5.99 -25.61 5.92
C LEU A 458 5.12 -26.46 4.98
N ALA A 459 5.64 -27.60 4.48
CA ALA A 459 4.88 -28.47 3.60
C ALA A 459 3.64 -29.07 4.29
N GLU A 460 3.76 -29.49 5.55
CA GLU A 460 2.63 -29.94 6.36
C GLU A 460 1.58 -28.83 6.52
N PHE A 461 2.00 -27.60 6.83
CA PHE A 461 1.10 -26.47 6.94
C PHE A 461 0.35 -26.19 5.62
N VAL A 462 1.03 -26.14 4.47
CA VAL A 462 0.41 -25.76 3.21
C VAL A 462 -0.42 -26.86 2.57
N LEU A 463 -0.07 -28.14 2.80
CA LEU A 463 -0.77 -29.30 2.26
C LEU A 463 -1.87 -29.84 3.17
N GLY A 464 -1.87 -29.41 4.44
CA GLY A 464 -2.86 -29.82 5.44
C GLY A 464 -2.62 -31.18 6.07
N LYS A 465 -3.57 -31.62 6.91
CA LYS A 465 -3.47 -32.81 7.81
C LYS A 465 -3.17 -34.13 7.08
N ASP A 466 -3.54 -34.26 5.81
CA ASP A 466 -3.28 -35.46 5.02
C ASP A 466 -1.80 -35.63 4.66
N TRP A 467 -0.99 -34.61 4.85
CA TRP A 467 0.43 -34.59 4.48
C TRP A 467 1.34 -34.25 5.68
N PRO A 468 1.33 -35.07 6.77
CA PRO A 468 2.25 -34.86 7.88
C PRO A 468 3.70 -34.98 7.41
N GLU A 469 4.62 -34.33 8.11
CA GLU A 469 6.05 -34.31 7.79
C GLU A 469 6.62 -35.71 7.53
N GLN A 470 6.22 -36.69 8.33
CA GLN A 470 6.66 -38.09 8.19
C GLN A 470 6.26 -38.70 6.83
N ARG A 471 5.07 -38.41 6.34
CA ARG A 471 4.61 -38.85 5.02
C ARG A 471 5.45 -38.22 3.90
N MET A 472 5.77 -36.95 4.02
CA MET A 472 6.62 -36.24 3.07
C MET A 472 8.03 -36.82 3.03
N ARG A 473 8.62 -37.08 4.19
CA ARG A 473 9.98 -37.69 4.30
C ARG A 473 10.07 -39.07 3.65
N LYS A 474 9.00 -39.88 3.68
CA LYS A 474 8.93 -41.18 2.99
C LYS A 474 8.98 -41.10 1.47
N LEU A 475 8.77 -39.91 0.89
CA LEU A 475 8.88 -39.68 -0.56
C LEU A 475 10.32 -39.37 -0.99
N ILE A 476 11.22 -39.04 -0.07
CA ILE A 476 12.61 -38.71 -0.40
C ILE A 476 13.26 -39.89 -1.12
N GLY A 477 13.96 -39.60 -2.23
CA GLY A 477 14.61 -40.60 -3.06
C GLY A 477 13.70 -41.38 -4.02
N LYS A 478 12.38 -41.13 -4.05
CA LYS A 478 11.41 -41.82 -4.89
C LYS A 478 11.06 -41.09 -6.21
N GLY A 479 11.95 -40.21 -6.67
CA GLY A 479 11.75 -39.36 -7.86
C GLY A 479 10.99 -38.07 -7.58
N GLU A 480 10.96 -37.20 -8.58
CA GLU A 480 10.25 -35.92 -8.48
C GLU A 480 8.73 -36.14 -8.42
N ARG A 481 8.08 -35.46 -7.49
CA ARG A 481 6.63 -35.58 -7.32
C ARG A 481 6.00 -34.22 -7.07
N LEU A 482 5.04 -33.85 -7.91
CA LEU A 482 4.19 -32.67 -7.75
C LEU A 482 2.96 -33.03 -6.90
N ILE A 483 2.68 -32.22 -5.88
CA ILE A 483 1.51 -32.33 -5.01
C ILE A 483 0.78 -30.99 -5.07
N LYS A 484 -0.43 -30.96 -5.64
CA LYS A 484 -1.27 -29.76 -5.68
C LYS A 484 -1.81 -29.48 -4.28
N LEU A 485 -1.90 -28.20 -3.92
CA LEU A 485 -2.64 -27.76 -2.75
C LEU A 485 -4.14 -28.01 -2.99
N GLN A 486 -4.87 -28.40 -1.94
CA GLN A 486 -6.33 -28.51 -1.99
C GLN A 486 -6.97 -27.15 -2.24
N GLU A 487 -6.44 -26.13 -1.54
CA GLU A 487 -6.82 -24.72 -1.71
C GLU A 487 -5.56 -23.89 -2.00
N PRO A 488 -5.62 -22.99 -2.98
CA PRO A 488 -4.54 -22.05 -3.22
C PRO A 488 -4.26 -21.19 -1.97
N LEU A 489 -2.98 -21.04 -1.61
CA LEU A 489 -2.57 -20.34 -0.38
C LEU A 489 -1.90 -19.00 -0.72
N PRO A 490 -2.44 -17.87 -0.29
CA PRO A 490 -1.80 -16.58 -0.48
C PRO A 490 -0.41 -16.51 0.18
N ILE A 491 0.52 -15.87 -0.54
CA ILE A 491 1.87 -15.58 -0.06
C ILE A 491 2.20 -14.12 -0.35
N HIS A 492 2.72 -13.44 0.66
CA HIS A 492 3.12 -12.03 0.59
C HIS A 492 4.62 -11.93 0.85
N LEU A 493 5.40 -11.51 -0.14
CA LEU A 493 6.80 -11.16 0.04
C LEU A 493 6.86 -9.65 0.29
N VAL A 494 7.15 -9.26 1.53
CA VAL A 494 7.10 -7.87 2.01
C VAL A 494 8.48 -7.36 2.42
N TYR A 495 8.59 -6.04 2.53
CA TYR A 495 9.85 -5.39 2.90
C TYR A 495 9.62 -4.41 4.05
N PHE A 496 9.33 -4.93 5.25
CA PHE A 496 9.13 -4.10 6.43
C PHE A 496 10.43 -3.95 7.22
N THR A 497 10.98 -2.74 7.20
CA THR A 497 12.17 -2.34 7.97
C THR A 497 11.82 -1.90 9.38
N LEU A 498 10.55 -1.64 9.63
CA LEU A 498 10.00 -1.31 10.93
C LEU A 498 8.72 -2.11 11.17
N SER A 499 8.59 -2.69 12.34
CA SER A 499 7.37 -3.28 12.86
C SER A 499 7.15 -2.86 14.30
N VAL A 500 5.89 -2.77 14.71
CA VAL A 500 5.47 -2.49 16.10
C VAL A 500 4.65 -3.67 16.56
N ASP A 501 4.97 -4.21 17.71
CA ASP A 501 4.26 -5.35 18.29
C ASP A 501 3.01 -4.92 19.08
N LYS A 502 2.27 -5.90 19.62
CA LYS A 502 1.03 -5.68 20.40
C LYS A 502 1.28 -4.85 21.69
N THR A 503 2.53 -4.74 22.15
CA THR A 503 2.90 -3.93 23.34
C THR A 503 3.32 -2.50 22.99
N GLY A 504 3.37 -2.14 21.71
CA GLY A 504 3.86 -0.86 21.22
C GLY A 504 5.39 -0.79 21.09
N ALA A 505 6.10 -1.90 21.29
CA ALA A 505 7.54 -1.95 21.11
C ALA A 505 7.90 -2.00 19.62
N ALA A 506 8.77 -1.06 19.21
CA ALA A 506 9.21 -0.95 17.83
C ALA A 506 10.48 -1.79 17.60
N THR A 507 10.49 -2.54 16.51
CA THR A 507 11.66 -3.29 16.03
C THR A 507 12.07 -2.78 14.66
N THR A 508 13.29 -2.24 14.57
CA THR A 508 13.90 -1.80 13.31
C THR A 508 14.80 -2.88 12.71
N ARG A 509 14.93 -2.88 11.40
CA ARG A 509 15.78 -3.80 10.63
C ARG A 509 16.55 -3.04 9.57
N ASN A 510 17.71 -3.56 9.21
CA ASN A 510 18.56 -2.96 8.19
C ASN A 510 17.87 -2.91 6.83
N ASP A 511 17.95 -1.78 6.15
CA ASP A 511 17.51 -1.60 4.77
C ASP A 511 18.51 -2.25 3.81
N ILE A 512 18.44 -3.57 3.68
CA ILE A 512 19.43 -4.40 2.96
C ILE A 512 19.50 -4.14 1.45
N TYR A 513 18.47 -3.52 0.87
CA TYR A 513 18.39 -3.20 -0.57
C TYR A 513 18.35 -1.69 -0.86
N GLY A 514 18.41 -0.84 0.17
CA GLY A 514 18.39 0.62 0.02
C GLY A 514 17.04 1.18 -0.43
N PHE A 515 15.94 0.51 -0.11
CA PHE A 515 14.60 0.93 -0.52
C PHE A 515 14.01 2.03 0.37
N ASP A 516 14.35 2.08 1.66
CA ASP A 516 13.88 3.13 2.58
C ASP A 516 14.33 4.51 2.12
N ARG A 517 15.61 4.64 1.78
CA ARG A 517 16.16 5.92 1.29
C ARG A 517 15.41 6.40 0.05
N ARG A 518 15.20 5.52 -0.94
CA ARG A 518 14.49 5.86 -2.18
C ARG A 518 13.04 6.25 -1.93
N MET A 519 12.37 5.57 -0.98
CA MET A 519 11.00 5.89 -0.61
C MET A 519 10.90 7.22 0.14
N LYS A 520 11.83 7.49 1.07
CA LYS A 520 11.90 8.79 1.76
C LYS A 520 12.11 9.94 0.77
N GLU A 521 13.04 9.78 -0.19
CA GLU A 521 13.26 10.73 -1.28
C GLU A 521 11.97 10.94 -2.11
N ALA A 522 11.30 9.87 -2.51
CA ALA A 522 10.10 9.93 -3.33
C ALA A 522 8.87 10.49 -2.60
N LEU A 523 8.79 10.35 -1.27
CA LEU A 523 7.76 10.94 -0.42
C LEU A 523 8.06 12.38 0.00
N GLY A 524 9.23 12.95 -0.39
CA GLY A 524 9.67 14.26 0.06
C GLY A 524 10.09 14.31 1.54
N LEU A 525 10.42 13.17 2.13
CA LEU A 525 10.80 13.03 3.54
C LEU A 525 12.32 13.06 3.77
N ALA A 526 13.12 13.04 2.69
CA ALA A 526 14.56 13.18 2.77
C ALA A 526 14.89 14.66 3.00
N GLY A 527 15.31 15.00 4.22
CA GLY A 527 15.79 16.31 4.63
C GLY A 527 17.23 16.23 5.15
#